data_6dcfeb5931290e929d666dc29d0a1717
#
_entry.id   6dcfeb5931290e929d666dc29d0a1717
#
_cell.length_a   1.000
_cell.length_b   1.000
_cell.length_c   1.000
_cell.angle_alpha   90.00
_cell.angle_beta   90.00
_cell.angle_gamma   90.00
#
_symmetry.space_group_name_H-M   'P 1'
#
loop_
_entity.id
_entity.type
_entity.pdbx_description
1 polymer ?
#
loop_
_entity_poly.entity_id
_entity_poly.type
_entity_poly.pdbx_seq_one_letter_code
_entity_poly.pdbx_strand_id
1 'polypeptide(L)'
;MATYLFYDTIRLNASAGGVLNVSEVLLQSMRGLPDDRVQPVSERHPRLYAAARRLKISRFLLDTLLYNVHLALGWLHGERVFSLFPNYFLPFSLLAPFGRHRDSIVVVHDVQYKSYPQYFTPQKRLWLDWNLHRVARSAADVVFISRSSQADFERHFARCEHAAVIFNPVDAGAGTAGSDSADRSPTSGGRYLIAAYHYYPHKNFEGILKLFVRMKRQGLVDYLDITGNGAAEVERMVSAMAPAFRASVRHRGLVSRKELLRLYRGATAFVSLSTFEGFNLSAAEAATLGVPLLLSDLPVHRELFAGYAFFVGNEFCGLGGIERYLAEHERARPAWSLSRACTPGAVAARYCTLKRGGASLAQATP
;
A
#
# COMPACT_ATOMS: atom_id res chain seq x y z
N MET A 1 -3.87 -16.29 -24.48
CA MET A 1 -2.67 -15.83 -23.76
C MET A 1 -2.51 -14.33 -24.02
N ALA A 2 -2.60 -13.51 -22.98
CA ALA A 2 -2.45 -12.05 -23.14
C ALA A 2 -1.03 -11.64 -22.75
N THR A 3 -0.51 -10.59 -23.40
CA THR A 3 0.78 -10.01 -23.05
C THR A 3 0.57 -8.71 -22.28
N TYR A 4 1.13 -8.63 -21.08
CA TYR A 4 1.11 -7.43 -20.25
C TYR A 4 2.51 -6.81 -20.20
N LEU A 5 2.61 -5.54 -20.60
CA LEU A 5 3.79 -4.71 -20.40
C LEU A 5 3.66 -3.96 -19.07
N PHE A 6 4.49 -4.31 -18.13
CA PHE A 6 4.52 -3.71 -16.80
C PHE A 6 5.50 -2.52 -16.80
N TYR A 7 4.99 -1.29 -16.65
CA TYR A 7 5.79 -0.06 -16.63
C TYR A 7 6.37 0.17 -15.25
N ASP A 8 7.50 -0.45 -15.01
CA ASP A 8 8.14 -0.61 -13.71
C ASP A 8 9.06 0.56 -13.28
N THR A 9 8.83 1.76 -13.79
CA THR A 9 9.61 2.97 -13.46
C THR A 9 9.72 3.21 -11.96
N ILE A 10 8.67 2.85 -11.21
CA ILE A 10 8.62 3.00 -9.75
C ILE A 10 9.66 2.12 -9.05
N ARG A 11 9.99 0.95 -9.59
CA ARG A 11 11.03 0.03 -9.05
C ARG A 11 12.42 0.66 -9.05
N LEU A 12 12.60 1.68 -9.84
CA LEU A 12 13.85 2.41 -9.96
C LEU A 12 13.93 3.62 -9.02
N ASN A 13 12.90 3.82 -8.17
CA ASN A 13 12.86 4.89 -7.18
C ASN A 13 12.92 4.29 -5.76
N ALA A 14 14.10 4.26 -5.17
CA ALA A 14 14.33 3.69 -3.83
C ALA A 14 13.51 4.37 -2.71
N SER A 15 12.98 5.57 -2.94
CA SER A 15 12.17 6.30 -1.97
C SER A 15 10.66 5.98 -2.05
N ALA A 16 10.23 5.11 -2.96
CA ALA A 16 8.81 4.83 -3.20
C ALA A 16 8.13 3.95 -2.12
N GLY A 17 8.89 3.45 -1.14
CA GLY A 17 8.35 2.79 0.07
C GLY A 17 7.33 1.67 -0.24
N GLY A 18 6.14 1.78 0.36
CA GLY A 18 5.08 0.77 0.25
C GLY A 18 4.57 0.53 -1.17
N VAL A 19 4.54 1.57 -2.04
CA VAL A 19 4.11 1.44 -3.43
C VAL A 19 5.08 0.58 -4.24
N LEU A 20 6.40 0.68 -3.95
CA LEU A 20 7.41 -0.17 -4.56
C LEU A 20 7.19 -1.65 -4.20
N ASN A 21 7.01 -1.93 -2.90
CA ASN A 21 6.76 -3.30 -2.42
C ASN A 21 5.49 -3.90 -3.08
N VAL A 22 4.40 -3.15 -3.10
CA VAL A 22 3.14 -3.56 -3.77
C VAL A 22 3.36 -3.88 -5.24
N SER A 23 4.11 -3.01 -5.96
CA SER A 23 4.38 -3.19 -7.39
C SER A 23 5.23 -4.42 -7.66
N GLU A 24 6.21 -4.73 -6.80
CA GLU A 24 7.04 -5.93 -6.93
C GLU A 24 6.25 -7.21 -6.65
N VAL A 25 5.47 -7.23 -5.56
CA VAL A 25 4.62 -8.37 -5.22
C VAL A 25 3.60 -8.64 -6.33
N LEU A 26 2.97 -7.59 -6.86
CA LEU A 26 2.03 -7.70 -7.99
C LEU A 26 2.70 -8.29 -9.23
N LEU A 27 3.86 -7.75 -9.63
CA LEU A 27 4.61 -8.22 -10.79
C LEU A 27 4.98 -9.70 -10.66
N GLN A 28 5.55 -10.10 -9.51
CA GLN A 28 5.93 -11.49 -9.28
C GLN A 28 4.73 -12.42 -9.32
N SER A 29 3.61 -12.00 -8.73
CA SER A 29 2.38 -12.80 -8.70
C SER A 29 1.74 -12.95 -10.08
N MET A 30 1.73 -11.88 -10.88
CA MET A 30 1.24 -11.94 -12.26
C MET A 30 2.13 -12.83 -13.15
N ARG A 31 3.45 -12.85 -12.94
CA ARG A 31 4.37 -13.77 -13.63
C ARG A 31 4.14 -15.25 -13.31
N GLY A 32 3.59 -15.53 -12.13
CA GLY A 32 3.24 -16.88 -11.69
C GLY A 32 1.95 -17.42 -12.29
N LEU A 33 1.18 -16.62 -13.02
CA LEU A 33 -0.08 -17.06 -13.64
C LEU A 33 0.21 -17.79 -14.96
N PRO A 34 -0.42 -18.98 -15.19
CA PRO A 34 -0.07 -19.86 -16.32
C PRO A 34 -0.49 -19.30 -17.69
N ASP A 35 -1.53 -18.46 -17.70
CA ASP A 35 -2.20 -18.06 -18.95
C ASP A 35 -1.74 -16.73 -19.53
N ASP A 36 -0.91 -15.96 -18.83
CA ASP A 36 -0.51 -14.62 -19.22
C ASP A 36 1.00 -14.42 -19.20
N ARG A 37 1.48 -13.67 -20.17
CA ARG A 37 2.89 -13.27 -20.24
C ARG A 37 3.03 -11.85 -19.70
N VAL A 38 3.71 -11.70 -18.56
CA VAL A 38 3.97 -10.39 -17.94
C VAL A 38 5.46 -10.04 -18.06
N GLN A 39 5.75 -8.91 -18.68
CA GLN A 39 7.12 -8.47 -18.94
C GLN A 39 7.34 -7.03 -18.47
N PRO A 40 8.26 -6.78 -17.52
CA PRO A 40 8.69 -5.42 -17.19
C PRO A 40 9.33 -4.73 -18.38
N VAL A 41 8.97 -3.49 -18.58
CA VAL A 41 9.50 -2.70 -19.71
C VAL A 41 11.01 -2.45 -19.56
N SER A 42 11.49 -2.29 -18.31
CA SER A 42 12.92 -2.15 -18.04
C SER A 42 13.73 -3.39 -18.41
N GLU A 43 13.17 -4.59 -18.21
CA GLU A 43 13.82 -5.86 -18.59
C GLU A 43 13.74 -6.12 -20.10
N ARG A 44 12.68 -5.62 -20.76
CA ARG A 44 12.55 -5.70 -22.22
C ARG A 44 13.56 -4.80 -22.94
N HIS A 45 13.88 -3.62 -22.37
CA HIS A 45 14.74 -2.61 -22.96
C HIS A 45 15.93 -2.19 -22.06
N PRO A 46 16.74 -3.12 -21.54
CA PRO A 46 17.75 -2.82 -20.51
C PRO A 46 18.81 -1.84 -20.99
N ARG A 47 19.19 -1.91 -22.28
CA ARG A 47 20.17 -0.99 -22.87
C ARG A 47 19.65 0.46 -22.94
N LEU A 48 18.37 0.66 -23.25
CA LEU A 48 17.77 1.99 -23.31
C LEU A 48 17.68 2.62 -21.91
N TYR A 49 17.29 1.85 -20.90
CA TYR A 49 17.27 2.32 -19.50
C TYR A 49 18.69 2.62 -18.99
N ALA A 50 19.69 1.82 -19.34
CA ALA A 50 21.08 2.10 -19.01
C ALA A 50 21.60 3.38 -19.68
N ALA A 51 21.30 3.58 -20.96
CA ALA A 51 21.65 4.79 -21.71
C ALA A 51 20.94 6.02 -21.14
N ALA A 52 19.64 5.95 -20.88
CA ALA A 52 18.88 7.04 -20.28
C ALA A 52 19.46 7.47 -18.93
N ARG A 53 19.90 6.50 -18.10
CA ARG A 53 20.55 6.80 -16.83
C ARG A 53 21.90 7.51 -17.03
N ARG A 54 22.71 7.10 -18.00
CA ARG A 54 23.99 7.75 -18.32
C ARG A 54 23.80 9.17 -18.82
N LEU A 55 22.80 9.38 -19.68
CA LEU A 55 22.48 10.67 -20.30
C LEU A 55 21.59 11.56 -19.43
N LYS A 56 21.26 11.14 -18.21
CA LYS A 56 20.34 11.82 -17.28
C LYS A 56 18.98 12.14 -17.91
N ILE A 57 18.53 11.32 -18.86
CA ILE A 57 17.20 11.42 -19.46
C ILE A 57 16.18 10.96 -18.42
N SER A 58 15.07 11.71 -18.30
CA SER A 58 13.96 11.35 -17.42
C SER A 58 13.39 9.99 -17.82
N ARG A 59 13.29 9.07 -16.89
CA ARG A 59 12.64 7.75 -17.10
C ARG A 59 11.19 7.90 -17.54
N PHE A 60 10.53 8.92 -17.05
CA PHE A 60 9.18 9.30 -17.45
C PHE A 60 9.08 9.59 -18.97
N LEU A 61 10.04 10.30 -19.51
CA LEU A 61 10.12 10.54 -20.97
C LEU A 61 10.40 9.25 -21.73
N LEU A 62 11.29 8.40 -21.22
CA LEU A 62 11.58 7.12 -21.83
C LEU A 62 10.35 6.20 -21.83
N ASP A 63 9.64 6.07 -20.73
CA ASP A 63 8.41 5.28 -20.64
C ASP A 63 7.33 5.82 -21.57
N THR A 64 7.22 7.14 -21.69
CA THR A 64 6.29 7.78 -22.64
C THR A 64 6.63 7.43 -24.08
N LEU A 65 7.92 7.46 -24.46
CA LEU A 65 8.38 7.07 -25.80
C LEU A 65 8.11 5.59 -26.07
N LEU A 66 8.53 4.71 -25.15
CA LEU A 66 8.34 3.26 -25.26
C LEU A 66 6.87 2.88 -25.32
N TYR A 67 6.01 3.54 -24.56
CA TYR A 67 4.56 3.33 -24.63
C TYR A 67 4.01 3.61 -26.03
N ASN A 68 4.38 4.74 -26.65
CA ASN A 68 3.96 5.07 -28.01
C ASN A 68 4.50 4.07 -29.04
N VAL A 69 5.76 3.63 -28.89
CA VAL A 69 6.37 2.59 -29.75
C VAL A 69 5.61 1.28 -29.62
N HIS A 70 5.30 0.84 -28.40
CA HIS A 70 4.56 -0.40 -28.18
C HIS A 70 3.13 -0.34 -28.74
N LEU A 71 2.45 0.81 -28.63
CA LEU A 71 1.13 1.01 -29.25
C LEU A 71 1.22 0.91 -30.78
N ALA A 72 2.21 1.54 -31.39
CA ALA A 72 2.43 1.50 -32.86
C ALA A 72 2.71 0.07 -33.33
N LEU A 73 3.62 -0.64 -32.65
CA LEU A 73 3.97 -2.02 -33.00
C LEU A 73 2.79 -2.98 -32.80
N GLY A 74 2.03 -2.87 -31.72
CA GLY A 74 0.83 -3.66 -31.47
C GLY A 74 -0.21 -3.46 -32.58
N TRP A 75 -0.40 -2.21 -33.03
CA TRP A 75 -1.29 -1.89 -34.12
C TRP A 75 -0.80 -2.49 -35.45
N LEU A 76 0.49 -2.40 -35.74
CA LEU A 76 1.10 -2.92 -36.98
C LEU A 76 1.03 -4.47 -37.06
N HIS A 77 1.21 -5.15 -35.94
CA HIS A 77 1.23 -6.62 -35.90
C HIS A 77 -0.13 -7.24 -35.58
N GLY A 78 -1.17 -6.45 -35.30
CA GLY A 78 -2.47 -6.94 -34.86
C GLY A 78 -2.45 -7.63 -33.50
N GLU A 79 -1.39 -7.43 -32.71
CA GLU A 79 -1.25 -8.01 -31.39
C GLU A 79 -1.92 -7.14 -30.32
N ARG A 80 -2.65 -7.80 -29.41
CA ARG A 80 -3.26 -7.12 -28.28
C ARG A 80 -2.28 -7.13 -27.10
N VAL A 81 -1.69 -5.96 -26.84
CA VAL A 81 -0.73 -5.76 -25.75
C VAL A 81 -1.34 -4.83 -24.71
N PHE A 82 -1.44 -5.32 -23.47
CA PHE A 82 -1.93 -4.54 -22.36
C PHE A 82 -0.79 -3.81 -21.65
N SER A 83 -0.99 -2.53 -21.34
CA SER A 83 -0.03 -1.70 -20.61
C SER A 83 -0.49 -1.51 -19.15
N LEU A 84 0.32 -1.94 -18.18
CA LEU A 84 0.02 -1.78 -16.77
C LEU A 84 0.96 -0.75 -16.13
N PHE A 85 0.36 0.31 -15.58
CA PHE A 85 1.03 1.37 -14.84
C PHE A 85 0.72 1.21 -13.36
N PRO A 86 1.66 0.69 -12.54
CA PRO A 86 1.44 0.36 -11.13
C PRO A 86 1.34 1.60 -10.23
N ASN A 87 1.29 2.78 -10.81
CA ASN A 87 0.99 4.03 -10.13
C ASN A 87 0.19 4.95 -11.06
N TYR A 88 -0.26 6.09 -10.54
CA TYR A 88 -1.15 7.04 -11.21
C TYR A 88 -0.58 7.72 -12.46
N PHE A 89 0.57 7.30 -12.97
CA PHE A 89 1.14 7.85 -14.18
C PHE A 89 0.54 7.22 -15.43
N LEU A 90 -0.07 8.03 -16.29
CA LEU A 90 -0.50 7.64 -17.62
C LEU A 90 0.33 8.41 -18.66
N PRO A 91 1.18 7.73 -19.47
CA PRO A 91 1.98 8.38 -20.49
C PRO A 91 1.14 9.21 -21.46
N PHE A 92 1.70 10.32 -21.95
CA PHE A 92 1.09 11.04 -23.05
C PHE A 92 1.26 10.24 -24.34
N SER A 93 0.20 10.14 -25.14
CA SER A 93 0.29 9.46 -26.42
C SER A 93 -0.34 10.29 -27.52
N LEU A 94 0.42 10.49 -28.58
CA LEU A 94 -0.07 11.06 -29.87
C LEU A 94 -0.88 10.03 -30.67
N LEU A 95 -0.61 8.74 -30.44
CA LEU A 95 -1.29 7.61 -31.10
C LEU A 95 -2.59 7.22 -30.44
N ALA A 96 -2.82 7.73 -29.23
CA ALA A 96 -4.04 7.49 -28.44
C ALA A 96 -4.75 8.81 -28.11
N PRO A 97 -5.09 9.66 -29.11
CA PRO A 97 -5.85 10.88 -28.83
C PRO A 97 -7.24 10.52 -28.32
N PHE A 98 -7.72 11.28 -27.35
CA PHE A 98 -9.11 11.23 -26.87
C PHE A 98 -9.65 9.83 -26.53
N GLY A 99 -9.03 9.16 -25.57
CA GLY A 99 -9.62 7.97 -24.95
C GLY A 99 -9.20 6.61 -25.49
N ARG A 100 -8.17 6.51 -26.32
CA ARG A 100 -7.66 5.21 -26.81
C ARG A 100 -6.67 4.51 -25.88
N HIS A 101 -6.71 4.80 -24.57
CA HIS A 101 -5.98 4.02 -23.56
C HIS A 101 -6.73 2.76 -23.12
N ARG A 102 -7.62 2.20 -23.96
CA ARG A 102 -8.48 1.05 -23.63
C ARG A 102 -7.73 -0.22 -23.21
N ASP A 103 -6.50 -0.38 -23.71
CA ASP A 103 -5.65 -1.52 -23.34
C ASP A 103 -4.64 -1.14 -22.23
N SER A 104 -4.94 -0.09 -21.46
CA SER A 104 -4.12 0.34 -20.33
C SER A 104 -4.84 0.13 -19.02
N ILE A 105 -4.06 -0.23 -17.98
CA ILE A 105 -4.50 -0.30 -16.58
C ILE A 105 -3.65 0.71 -15.79
N VAL A 106 -4.29 1.59 -15.04
CA VAL A 106 -3.62 2.60 -14.21
C VAL A 106 -4.03 2.41 -12.76
N VAL A 107 -3.05 2.29 -11.87
CA VAL A 107 -3.32 2.12 -10.44
C VAL A 107 -3.25 3.47 -9.73
N VAL A 108 -4.31 3.85 -9.05
CA VAL A 108 -4.37 5.05 -8.20
C VAL A 108 -4.34 4.61 -6.73
N HIS A 109 -3.22 4.90 -6.06
CA HIS A 109 -3.05 4.53 -4.65
C HIS A 109 -3.80 5.49 -3.73
N ASP A 110 -3.62 6.79 -3.90
CA ASP A 110 -4.27 7.84 -3.15
C ASP A 110 -4.16 9.20 -3.84
N VAL A 111 -4.81 10.20 -3.25
CA VAL A 111 -4.69 11.61 -3.63
C VAL A 111 -4.22 12.46 -2.44
N GLN A 112 -3.29 11.94 -1.64
CA GLN A 112 -2.76 12.56 -0.41
C GLN A 112 -2.40 14.04 -0.58
N TYR A 113 -1.86 14.43 -1.73
CA TYR A 113 -1.46 15.80 -2.00
C TYR A 113 -2.63 16.80 -1.99
N LYS A 114 -3.87 16.32 -2.14
CA LYS A 114 -5.07 17.14 -2.00
C LYS A 114 -5.40 17.42 -0.54
N SER A 115 -5.21 16.41 0.34
CA SER A 115 -5.44 16.54 1.77
C SER A 115 -4.29 17.24 2.50
N TYR A 116 -3.06 17.08 1.99
CA TYR A 116 -1.82 17.62 2.60
C TYR A 116 -0.96 18.36 1.56
N PRO A 117 -1.47 19.44 0.95
CA PRO A 117 -0.77 20.16 -0.12
C PRO A 117 0.57 20.77 0.32
N GLN A 118 0.74 21.04 1.62
CA GLN A 118 1.96 21.60 2.20
C GLN A 118 3.18 20.66 2.08
N TYR A 119 3.00 19.37 1.85
CA TYR A 119 4.10 18.41 1.68
C TYR A 119 4.55 18.24 0.23
N PHE A 120 3.93 18.98 -0.69
CA PHE A 120 4.21 18.89 -2.11
C PHE A 120 4.53 20.27 -2.70
N THR A 121 5.56 20.35 -3.54
CA THR A 121 5.86 21.62 -4.23
C THR A 121 4.71 22.01 -5.16
N PRO A 122 4.49 23.33 -5.40
CA PRO A 122 3.43 23.79 -6.32
C PRO A 122 3.52 23.13 -7.71
N GLN A 123 4.73 23.00 -8.26
CA GLN A 123 4.96 22.35 -9.56
C GLN A 123 4.52 20.88 -9.55
N LYS A 124 4.87 20.16 -8.49
CA LYS A 124 4.46 18.75 -8.33
C LYS A 124 2.94 18.62 -8.20
N ARG A 125 2.29 19.51 -7.47
CA ARG A 125 0.82 19.52 -7.35
C ARG A 125 0.15 19.76 -8.70
N LEU A 126 0.61 20.76 -9.45
CA LEU A 126 0.09 21.08 -10.77
C LEU A 126 0.27 19.90 -11.75
N TRP A 127 1.43 19.26 -11.72
CA TRP A 127 1.71 18.08 -12.53
C TRP A 127 0.80 16.89 -12.15
N LEU A 128 0.61 16.65 -10.85
CA LEU A 128 -0.29 15.60 -10.36
C LEU A 128 -1.73 15.88 -10.81
N ASP A 129 -2.22 17.11 -10.65
CA ASP A 129 -3.55 17.52 -11.08
C ASP A 129 -3.74 17.28 -12.58
N TRP A 130 -2.83 17.76 -13.39
CA TRP A 130 -2.89 17.57 -14.83
C TRP A 130 -2.93 16.09 -15.22
N ASN A 131 -2.05 15.28 -14.61
CA ASN A 131 -1.98 13.86 -14.94
C ASN A 131 -3.23 13.10 -14.45
N LEU A 132 -3.73 13.36 -13.26
CA LEU A 132 -4.92 12.68 -12.72
C LEU A 132 -6.21 13.11 -13.44
N HIS A 133 -6.31 14.37 -13.90
CA HIS A 133 -7.40 14.77 -14.80
C HIS A 133 -7.37 13.99 -16.13
N ARG A 134 -6.19 13.70 -16.66
CA ARG A 134 -6.06 12.84 -17.85
C ARG A 134 -6.45 11.40 -17.57
N VAL A 135 -6.03 10.85 -16.44
CA VAL A 135 -6.44 9.51 -15.99
C VAL A 135 -7.95 9.42 -15.87
N ALA A 136 -8.60 10.38 -15.20
CA ALA A 136 -10.05 10.41 -15.03
C ALA A 136 -10.84 10.44 -16.34
N ARG A 137 -10.29 11.09 -17.37
CA ARG A 137 -10.92 11.24 -18.70
C ARG A 137 -10.45 10.22 -19.74
N SER A 138 -9.56 9.30 -19.34
CA SER A 138 -9.09 8.25 -20.25
C SER A 138 -10.08 7.09 -20.31
N ALA A 139 -9.99 6.28 -21.36
CA ALA A 139 -10.68 5.00 -21.44
C ALA A 139 -9.84 3.83 -20.87
N ALA A 140 -8.82 4.12 -20.05
CA ALA A 140 -8.06 3.12 -19.32
C ALA A 140 -8.90 2.53 -18.19
N ASP A 141 -8.62 1.29 -17.83
CA ASP A 141 -9.13 0.75 -16.55
C ASP A 141 -8.36 1.42 -15.40
N VAL A 142 -9.07 2.15 -14.58
CA VAL A 142 -8.51 2.81 -13.40
C VAL A 142 -8.76 1.94 -12.17
N VAL A 143 -7.69 1.42 -11.61
CA VAL A 143 -7.75 0.57 -10.42
C VAL A 143 -7.46 1.43 -9.19
N PHE A 144 -8.42 1.45 -8.26
CA PHE A 144 -8.27 2.03 -6.93
C PHE A 144 -7.97 0.93 -5.92
N ILE A 145 -7.06 1.21 -4.98
CA ILE A 145 -6.62 0.23 -3.98
C ILE A 145 -7.60 0.05 -2.81
N SER A 146 -8.62 0.91 -2.73
CA SER A 146 -9.75 0.84 -1.79
C SER A 146 -10.92 1.68 -2.32
N ARG A 147 -12.12 1.43 -1.81
CA ARG A 147 -13.29 2.30 -2.09
C ARG A 147 -13.09 3.70 -1.53
N SER A 148 -12.40 3.79 -0.38
CA SER A 148 -12.02 5.08 0.20
C SER A 148 -11.12 5.88 -0.73
N SER A 149 -10.09 5.26 -1.35
CA SER A 149 -9.23 5.96 -2.32
C SER A 149 -9.98 6.34 -3.59
N GLN A 150 -10.94 5.52 -4.05
CA GLN A 150 -11.84 5.89 -5.15
C GLN A 150 -12.70 7.11 -4.79
N ALA A 151 -13.35 7.09 -3.63
CA ALA A 151 -14.19 8.18 -3.17
C ALA A 151 -13.40 9.49 -2.99
N ASP A 152 -12.18 9.40 -2.46
CA ASP A 152 -11.28 10.56 -2.34
C ASP A 152 -10.87 11.12 -3.72
N PHE A 153 -10.59 10.24 -4.68
CA PHE A 153 -10.31 10.64 -6.05
C PHE A 153 -11.52 11.34 -6.68
N GLU A 154 -12.70 10.74 -6.61
CA GLU A 154 -13.93 11.26 -7.23
C GLU A 154 -14.43 12.58 -6.60
N ARG A 155 -13.97 12.96 -5.40
CA ARG A 155 -14.22 14.31 -4.83
C ARG A 155 -13.43 15.40 -5.54
N HIS A 156 -12.32 15.08 -6.18
CA HIS A 156 -11.40 16.06 -6.76
C HIS A 156 -11.34 15.99 -8.29
N PHE A 157 -11.74 14.86 -8.86
CA PHE A 157 -11.66 14.55 -10.28
C PHE A 157 -12.97 14.00 -10.80
N ALA A 158 -13.13 13.99 -12.12
CA ALA A 158 -14.27 13.34 -12.74
C ALA A 158 -14.29 11.83 -12.42
N ARG A 159 -15.47 11.24 -12.35
CA ARG A 159 -15.64 9.80 -12.22
C ARG A 159 -15.04 9.09 -13.45
N CYS A 160 -14.26 8.04 -13.21
CA CYS A 160 -13.69 7.25 -14.29
C CYS A 160 -14.76 6.38 -14.94
N GLU A 161 -14.74 6.30 -16.27
CA GLU A 161 -15.67 5.45 -17.04
C GLU A 161 -15.48 3.97 -16.70
N HIS A 162 -14.22 3.54 -16.57
CA HIS A 162 -13.84 2.17 -16.24
C HIS A 162 -13.08 2.15 -14.91
N ALA A 163 -13.81 2.17 -13.79
CA ALA A 163 -13.26 2.12 -12.46
C ALA A 163 -13.40 0.74 -11.85
N ALA A 164 -12.36 0.25 -11.19
CA ALA A 164 -12.38 -0.99 -10.42
C ALA A 164 -11.69 -0.79 -9.07
N VAL A 165 -12.18 -1.45 -8.03
CA VAL A 165 -11.48 -1.54 -6.75
C VAL A 165 -10.80 -2.90 -6.65
N ILE A 166 -9.47 -2.89 -6.60
CA ILE A 166 -8.65 -4.08 -6.37
C ILE A 166 -7.69 -3.76 -5.24
N PHE A 167 -7.83 -4.46 -4.13
CA PHE A 167 -7.00 -4.27 -2.94
C PHE A 167 -5.53 -4.55 -3.25
N ASN A 168 -4.64 -3.92 -2.49
CA ASN A 168 -3.21 -4.21 -2.60
C ASN A 168 -2.89 -5.67 -2.26
N PRO A 169 -1.94 -6.32 -2.95
CA PRO A 169 -1.46 -7.62 -2.55
C PRO A 169 -0.72 -7.52 -1.21
N VAL A 170 -1.06 -8.42 -0.31
CA VAL A 170 -0.45 -8.54 1.02
C VAL A 170 0.34 -9.84 1.07
N ASP A 171 1.66 -9.70 1.09
CA ASP A 171 2.57 -10.83 1.28
C ASP A 171 3.06 -10.87 2.73
N ALA A 172 2.36 -11.62 3.57
CA ALA A 172 2.76 -11.86 4.96
C ALA A 172 3.57 -13.15 5.14
N GLY A 173 4.22 -13.63 4.06
CA GLY A 173 5.01 -14.87 4.11
C GLY A 173 4.12 -16.11 4.20
N ALA A 174 3.02 -16.14 3.48
CA ALA A 174 2.01 -17.22 3.47
C ALA A 174 2.57 -18.61 3.07
N GLY A 175 3.83 -18.72 2.65
CA GLY A 175 4.51 -20.01 2.44
C GLY A 175 4.91 -20.75 3.73
N THR A 176 4.74 -20.14 4.91
CA THR A 176 5.10 -20.73 6.20
C THR A 176 3.88 -20.89 7.14
N ALA A 177 2.66 -20.79 6.62
CA ALA A 177 1.44 -20.91 7.42
C ALA A 177 1.21 -22.33 8.02
N GLY A 178 2.13 -23.27 7.85
CA GLY A 178 1.98 -24.67 8.27
C GLY A 178 2.88 -25.15 9.39
N SER A 179 3.94 -24.43 9.80
CA SER A 179 4.91 -25.00 10.75
C SER A 179 5.28 -24.15 11.97
N ASP A 180 4.98 -22.84 11.99
CA ASP A 180 5.42 -21.96 13.08
C ASP A 180 4.29 -21.26 13.84
N SER A 181 3.13 -21.89 13.98
CA SER A 181 2.04 -21.36 14.84
C SER A 181 2.37 -21.40 16.34
N ALA A 182 3.52 -21.96 16.70
CA ALA A 182 3.91 -22.17 18.09
C ALA A 182 4.82 -21.08 18.68
N ASP A 183 5.51 -20.28 17.86
CA ASP A 183 6.49 -19.33 18.41
C ASP A 183 5.97 -17.89 18.46
N ARG A 184 4.95 -17.65 19.30
CA ARG A 184 4.56 -16.34 19.82
C ARG A 184 5.32 -15.96 21.08
N SER A 185 6.51 -16.50 21.28
CA SER A 185 7.34 -16.09 22.42
C SER A 185 7.69 -14.61 22.24
N PRO A 186 7.38 -13.75 23.24
CA PRO A 186 7.76 -12.35 23.21
C PRO A 186 9.27 -12.26 23.01
N THR A 187 9.70 -11.75 21.88
CA THR A 187 11.12 -11.65 21.50
C THR A 187 11.94 -10.74 22.40
N SER A 188 11.31 -10.18 23.44
CA SER A 188 11.91 -9.16 24.30
C SER A 188 11.43 -9.21 25.76
N GLY A 189 10.91 -10.35 26.21
CA GLY A 189 10.59 -10.55 27.63
C GLY A 189 9.40 -9.75 28.19
N GLY A 190 8.58 -9.10 27.37
CA GLY A 190 7.44 -8.31 27.80
C GLY A 190 6.44 -8.03 26.68
N ARG A 191 5.26 -7.52 27.04
CA ARG A 191 4.17 -7.15 26.12
C ARG A 191 4.50 -5.84 25.41
N TYR A 192 4.33 -5.79 24.08
CA TYR A 192 4.65 -4.57 23.33
C TYR A 192 3.64 -4.23 22.23
N LEU A 193 3.48 -2.91 22.01
CA LEU A 193 2.90 -2.39 20.80
C LEU A 193 3.96 -2.33 19.71
N ILE A 194 3.57 -2.56 18.45
CA ILE A 194 4.43 -2.33 17.30
C ILE A 194 3.81 -1.32 16.36
N ALA A 195 4.61 -0.35 15.90
CA ALA A 195 4.27 0.62 14.86
C ALA A 195 5.26 0.51 13.70
N ALA A 196 4.76 0.38 12.47
CA ALA A 196 5.57 0.57 11.27
C ALA A 196 5.50 2.04 10.87
N TYR A 197 6.61 2.75 10.98
CA TYR A 197 6.64 4.19 10.90
C TYR A 197 7.65 4.69 9.88
N HIS A 198 7.15 5.35 8.84
CA HIS A 198 7.94 6.30 8.05
C HIS A 198 7.54 7.70 8.48
N TYR A 199 8.54 8.58 8.71
CA TYR A 199 8.24 9.93 9.13
C TYR A 199 7.45 10.70 8.08
N TYR A 200 6.14 10.71 8.31
CA TYR A 200 5.19 11.62 7.66
C TYR A 200 4.24 12.13 8.73
N PRO A 201 3.98 13.44 8.82
CA PRO A 201 3.14 14.01 9.87
C PRO A 201 1.76 13.38 9.98
N HIS A 202 1.16 12.96 8.86
CA HIS A 202 -0.14 12.26 8.84
C HIS A 202 -0.13 10.90 9.54
N LYS A 203 1.03 10.32 9.83
CA LYS A 203 1.14 9.07 10.60
C LYS A 203 0.86 9.26 12.10
N ASN A 204 0.74 10.52 12.56
CA ASN A 204 0.31 10.88 13.92
C ASN A 204 1.09 10.13 15.01
N PHE A 205 2.41 10.19 14.94
CA PHE A 205 3.27 9.49 15.90
C PHE A 205 3.06 9.99 17.33
N GLU A 206 2.76 11.27 17.51
CA GLU A 206 2.43 11.84 18.82
C GLU A 206 1.22 11.14 19.45
N GLY A 207 0.18 10.86 18.67
CA GLY A 207 -0.99 10.09 19.10
C GLY A 207 -0.60 8.68 19.55
N ILE A 208 0.31 8.02 18.81
CA ILE A 208 0.81 6.68 19.18
C ILE A 208 1.55 6.74 20.53
N LEU A 209 2.40 7.74 20.76
CA LEU A 209 3.11 7.90 22.03
C LEU A 209 2.13 8.16 23.20
N LYS A 210 1.11 9.00 22.99
CA LYS A 210 0.07 9.27 24.00
C LYS A 210 -0.70 8.00 24.36
N LEU A 211 -1.11 7.22 23.37
CA LEU A 211 -1.80 5.94 23.59
C LEU A 211 -0.89 4.95 24.33
N PHE A 212 0.36 4.81 23.91
CA PHE A 212 1.34 3.95 24.56
C PHE A 212 1.51 4.28 26.04
N VAL A 213 1.70 5.57 26.40
CA VAL A 213 1.85 6.01 27.80
C VAL A 213 0.62 5.61 28.64
N ARG A 214 -0.58 5.78 28.09
CA ARG A 214 -1.81 5.39 28.79
C ARG A 214 -1.90 3.89 29.00
N MET A 215 -1.65 3.10 27.96
CA MET A 215 -1.67 1.64 28.04
C MET A 215 -0.61 1.09 29.00
N LYS A 216 0.60 1.68 29.00
CA LYS A 216 1.67 1.30 29.93
C LYS A 216 1.31 1.62 31.37
N ARG A 217 0.69 2.77 31.66
CA ARG A 217 0.22 3.12 33.02
C ARG A 217 -0.81 2.13 33.55
N GLN A 218 -1.60 1.51 32.67
CA GLN A 218 -2.58 0.47 33.07
C GLN A 218 -2.00 -0.95 33.04
N GLY A 219 -0.69 -1.07 32.79
CA GLY A 219 -0.03 -2.38 32.75
C GLY A 219 -0.45 -3.24 31.55
N LEU A 220 -1.05 -2.69 30.51
CA LEU A 220 -1.46 -3.44 29.32
C LEU A 220 -0.27 -3.80 28.42
N VAL A 221 0.74 -2.93 28.37
CA VAL A 221 1.97 -3.11 27.59
C VAL A 221 3.19 -2.58 28.36
N ASP A 222 4.35 -3.13 28.04
CA ASP A 222 5.64 -2.78 28.65
C ASP A 222 6.47 -1.88 27.74
N TYR A 223 6.38 -2.10 26.41
CA TYR A 223 7.22 -1.44 25.41
C TYR A 223 6.41 -0.96 24.19
N LEU A 224 7.00 0.00 23.49
CA LEU A 224 6.60 0.39 22.13
C LEU A 224 7.81 0.16 21.19
N ASP A 225 7.66 -0.77 20.25
CA ASP A 225 8.63 -1.02 19.20
C ASP A 225 8.23 -0.24 17.93
N ILE A 226 9.19 0.45 17.35
CA ILE A 226 9.00 1.26 16.16
C ILE A 226 9.95 0.76 15.08
N THR A 227 9.43 0.37 13.91
CA THR A 227 10.22 -0.01 12.75
C THR A 227 10.08 1.02 11.65
N GLY A 228 11.13 1.27 10.87
CA GLY A 228 11.10 2.18 9.71
C GLY A 228 12.10 3.33 9.80
N ASN A 229 11.95 4.30 8.90
CA ASN A 229 12.80 5.48 8.80
C ASN A 229 12.34 6.60 9.74
N GLY A 230 13.19 7.63 9.94
CA GLY A 230 12.82 8.81 10.74
C GLY A 230 13.39 8.78 12.16
N ALA A 231 14.56 8.18 12.33
CA ALA A 231 15.21 8.03 13.64
C ALA A 231 15.32 9.36 14.40
N ALA A 232 15.74 10.43 13.74
CA ALA A 232 15.93 11.75 14.38
C ALA A 232 14.61 12.35 14.89
N GLU A 233 13.53 12.23 14.13
CA GLU A 233 12.22 12.72 14.54
C GLU A 233 11.61 11.88 15.66
N VAL A 234 11.77 10.55 15.58
CA VAL A 234 11.37 9.65 16.66
C VAL A 234 12.13 10.00 17.94
N GLU A 235 13.45 10.14 17.87
CA GLU A 235 14.29 10.48 19.01
C GLU A 235 13.91 11.83 19.61
N ARG A 236 13.67 12.86 18.78
CA ARG A 236 13.20 14.17 19.23
C ARG A 236 11.89 14.09 20.01
N MET A 237 10.91 13.33 19.48
CA MET A 237 9.60 13.18 20.13
C MET A 237 9.70 12.35 21.42
N VAL A 238 10.48 11.29 21.40
CA VAL A 238 10.71 10.42 22.56
C VAL A 238 11.46 11.19 23.66
N SER A 239 12.45 12.04 23.30
CA SER A 239 13.17 12.88 24.23
C SER A 239 12.28 13.87 24.98
N ALA A 240 11.17 14.29 24.38
CA ALA A 240 10.18 15.15 25.02
C ALA A 240 9.26 14.41 26.02
N MET A 241 9.29 13.08 26.05
CA MET A 241 8.51 12.27 26.99
C MET A 241 9.10 12.33 28.42
N ALA A 242 8.28 12.04 29.42
CA ALA A 242 8.76 11.85 30.79
C ALA A 242 9.78 10.68 30.87
N PRO A 243 10.87 10.82 31.66
CA PRO A 243 11.95 9.85 31.74
C PRO A 243 11.50 8.40 31.98
N ALA A 244 10.46 8.22 32.79
CA ALA A 244 9.89 6.90 33.10
C ALA A 244 9.37 6.11 31.88
N PHE A 245 9.07 6.77 30.77
CA PHE A 245 8.55 6.13 29.56
C PHE A 245 9.59 6.03 28.43
N ARG A 246 10.60 6.91 28.42
CA ARG A 246 11.63 6.94 27.35
C ARG A 246 12.31 5.60 27.13
N ALA A 247 12.77 4.95 28.20
CA ALA A 247 13.46 3.65 28.14
C ALA A 247 12.59 2.52 27.61
N SER A 248 11.28 2.72 27.55
CA SER A 248 10.32 1.73 27.05
C SER A 248 9.93 1.93 25.58
N VAL A 249 10.45 2.96 24.90
CA VAL A 249 10.27 3.16 23.46
C VAL A 249 11.54 2.71 22.75
N ARG A 250 11.43 1.76 21.84
CA ARG A 250 12.55 1.14 21.13
C ARG A 250 12.43 1.39 19.62
N HIS A 251 13.28 2.24 19.09
CA HIS A 251 13.38 2.44 17.64
C HIS A 251 14.31 1.38 17.03
N ARG A 252 13.74 0.47 16.23
CA ARG A 252 14.43 -0.65 15.59
C ARG A 252 15.07 -0.29 14.25
N GLY A 253 14.76 0.90 13.70
CA GLY A 253 15.18 1.30 12.37
C GLY A 253 14.57 0.44 11.26
N LEU A 254 15.27 0.40 10.12
CA LEU A 254 14.92 -0.50 9.03
C LEU A 254 15.36 -1.93 9.38
N VAL A 255 14.39 -2.82 9.48
CA VAL A 255 14.61 -4.24 9.74
C VAL A 255 14.39 -5.06 8.47
N SER A 256 14.98 -6.26 8.40
CA SER A 256 14.71 -7.20 7.30
C SER A 256 13.24 -7.63 7.29
N ARG A 257 12.74 -8.07 6.14
CA ARG A 257 11.36 -8.59 6.01
C ARG A 257 11.07 -9.71 7.02
N LYS A 258 12.00 -10.66 7.17
CA LYS A 258 11.90 -11.77 8.12
C LYS A 258 11.76 -11.26 9.57
N GLU A 259 12.58 -10.30 9.93
CA GLU A 259 12.54 -9.70 11.28
C GLU A 259 11.26 -8.90 11.52
N LEU A 260 10.78 -8.15 10.51
CA LEU A 260 9.51 -7.43 10.62
C LEU A 260 8.34 -8.37 10.91
N LEU A 261 8.25 -9.47 10.16
CA LEU A 261 7.19 -10.46 10.36
C LEU A 261 7.31 -11.14 11.74
N ARG A 262 8.53 -11.39 12.22
CA ARG A 262 8.77 -11.89 13.57
C ARG A 262 8.29 -10.90 14.64
N LEU A 263 8.63 -9.63 14.48
CA LEU A 263 8.18 -8.56 15.37
C LEU A 263 6.65 -8.41 15.36
N TYR A 264 6.00 -8.54 14.22
CA TYR A 264 4.54 -8.53 14.17
C TYR A 264 3.95 -9.71 14.97
N ARG A 265 4.39 -10.95 14.71
CA ARG A 265 3.85 -12.13 15.40
C ARG A 265 3.99 -12.07 16.93
N GLY A 266 5.07 -11.48 17.43
CA GLY A 266 5.32 -11.33 18.87
C GLY A 266 4.62 -10.14 19.54
N ALA A 267 3.98 -9.25 18.77
CA ALA A 267 3.37 -8.04 19.31
C ALA A 267 2.03 -8.32 20.00
N THR A 268 1.78 -7.59 21.08
CA THR A 268 0.46 -7.56 21.74
C THR A 268 -0.58 -6.93 20.83
N ALA A 269 -0.22 -5.85 20.11
CA ALA A 269 -1.02 -5.26 19.07
C ALA A 269 -0.15 -4.43 18.12
N PHE A 270 -0.59 -4.33 16.87
CA PHE A 270 -0.12 -3.33 15.92
C PHE A 270 -0.90 -2.03 16.10
N VAL A 271 -0.22 -0.90 16.07
CA VAL A 271 -0.84 0.42 16.23
C VAL A 271 -0.56 1.32 15.03
N SER A 272 -1.61 1.94 14.48
CA SER A 272 -1.52 2.99 13.46
C SER A 272 -2.62 4.03 13.67
N LEU A 273 -2.24 5.22 14.09
CA LEU A 273 -3.17 6.33 14.35
C LEU A 273 -3.08 7.40 13.26
N SER A 274 -2.83 6.97 12.04
CA SER A 274 -2.75 7.84 10.86
C SER A 274 -4.02 8.68 10.70
N THR A 275 -3.86 9.90 10.20
CA THR A 275 -4.97 10.80 9.85
C THR A 275 -5.35 10.71 8.37
N PHE A 276 -4.58 9.98 7.59
CA PHE A 276 -4.82 9.68 6.19
C PHE A 276 -4.12 8.37 5.79
N GLU A 277 -4.82 7.54 5.04
CA GLU A 277 -4.31 6.31 4.40
C GLU A 277 -5.07 6.01 3.12
N GLY A 278 -4.38 5.43 2.13
CA GLY A 278 -5.03 4.84 0.95
C GLY A 278 -5.41 3.37 1.17
N PHE A 279 -4.62 2.63 1.99
CA PHE A 279 -4.85 1.21 2.28
C PHE A 279 -4.36 0.78 3.66
N ASN A 280 -3.18 1.24 4.12
CA ASN A 280 -2.47 0.79 5.32
C ASN A 280 -1.94 -0.65 5.21
N LEU A 281 -0.98 -0.84 4.30
CA LEU A 281 -0.36 -2.15 4.03
C LEU A 281 0.19 -2.83 5.29
N SER A 282 0.83 -2.07 6.18
CA SER A 282 1.42 -2.61 7.42
C SER A 282 0.37 -3.17 8.38
N ALA A 283 -0.80 -2.52 8.48
CA ALA A 283 -1.93 -3.04 9.25
C ALA A 283 -2.49 -4.33 8.61
N ALA A 284 -2.57 -4.39 7.28
CA ALA A 284 -3.02 -5.57 6.56
C ALA A 284 -2.06 -6.76 6.72
N GLU A 285 -0.74 -6.50 6.72
CA GLU A 285 0.27 -7.52 7.02
C GLU A 285 0.13 -8.06 8.45
N ALA A 286 -0.02 -7.17 9.43
CA ALA A 286 -0.23 -7.56 10.82
C ALA A 286 -1.54 -8.37 11.01
N ALA A 287 -2.63 -7.94 10.37
CA ALA A 287 -3.92 -8.65 10.40
C ALA A 287 -3.83 -10.05 9.80
N THR A 288 -3.11 -10.20 8.67
CA THR A 288 -2.87 -11.51 8.03
C THR A 288 -2.12 -12.47 8.94
N LEU A 289 -1.27 -11.94 9.82
CA LEU A 289 -0.55 -12.71 10.85
C LEU A 289 -1.35 -12.94 12.12
N GLY A 290 -2.62 -12.51 12.17
CA GLY A 290 -3.49 -12.67 13.32
C GLY A 290 -3.15 -11.71 14.49
N VAL A 291 -2.49 -10.58 14.22
CA VAL A 291 -2.12 -9.59 15.25
C VAL A 291 -3.28 -8.65 15.50
N PRO A 292 -3.67 -8.37 16.75
CA PRO A 292 -4.68 -7.36 17.08
C PRO A 292 -4.31 -5.99 16.53
N LEU A 293 -5.29 -5.23 16.02
CA LEU A 293 -5.06 -3.91 15.45
C LEU A 293 -5.70 -2.80 16.28
N LEU A 294 -4.92 -1.77 16.61
CA LEU A 294 -5.40 -0.52 17.19
C LEU A 294 -5.24 0.59 16.13
N LEU A 295 -6.33 1.00 15.51
CA LEU A 295 -6.31 1.91 14.36
C LEU A 295 -7.11 3.18 14.62
N SER A 296 -6.69 4.28 14.00
CA SER A 296 -7.55 5.47 13.92
C SER A 296 -8.84 5.18 13.16
N ASP A 297 -9.90 5.92 13.48
CA ASP A 297 -11.21 5.76 12.87
C ASP A 297 -11.27 6.48 11.50
N LEU A 298 -10.65 5.87 10.49
CA LEU A 298 -10.66 6.35 9.11
C LEU A 298 -11.63 5.52 8.25
N PRO A 299 -12.24 6.12 7.21
CA PRO A 299 -13.10 5.37 6.27
C PRO A 299 -12.41 4.13 5.70
N VAL A 300 -11.14 4.23 5.29
CA VAL A 300 -10.37 3.10 4.77
C VAL A 300 -10.10 2.03 5.83
N HIS A 301 -9.85 2.42 7.07
CA HIS A 301 -9.67 1.45 8.16
C HIS A 301 -10.98 0.71 8.46
N ARG A 302 -12.11 1.43 8.44
CA ARG A 302 -13.43 0.80 8.55
C ARG A 302 -13.73 -0.13 7.39
N GLU A 303 -13.39 0.27 6.15
CA GLU A 303 -13.57 -0.56 4.97
C GLU A 303 -12.80 -1.89 5.06
N LEU A 304 -11.53 -1.81 5.49
CA LEU A 304 -10.63 -2.95 5.43
C LEU A 304 -10.64 -3.82 6.70
N PHE A 305 -10.90 -3.24 7.85
CA PHE A 305 -10.69 -3.88 9.14
C PHE A 305 -11.91 -3.87 10.07
N ALA A 306 -13.12 -3.53 9.55
CA ALA A 306 -14.34 -3.64 10.35
C ALA A 306 -14.51 -5.08 10.87
N GLY A 307 -14.89 -5.21 12.16
CA GLY A 307 -15.02 -6.51 12.84
C GLY A 307 -13.70 -7.19 13.21
N TYR A 308 -12.55 -6.63 12.80
CA TYR A 308 -11.23 -7.15 13.16
C TYR A 308 -10.44 -6.18 14.04
N ALA A 309 -10.42 -4.88 13.74
CA ALA A 309 -9.66 -3.87 14.47
C ALA A 309 -10.47 -3.18 15.57
N PHE A 310 -9.78 -2.70 16.60
CA PHE A 310 -10.32 -1.70 17.52
C PHE A 310 -10.01 -0.30 16.98
N PHE A 311 -11.06 0.52 16.81
CA PHE A 311 -10.90 1.89 16.34
C PHE A 311 -10.75 2.84 17.52
N VAL A 312 -9.57 3.46 17.60
CA VAL A 312 -9.20 4.40 18.66
C VAL A 312 -9.76 5.77 18.33
N GLY A 313 -10.65 6.29 19.16
CA GLY A 313 -11.18 7.65 19.02
C GLY A 313 -10.15 8.74 19.35
N ASN A 314 -10.41 9.96 18.90
CA ASN A 314 -9.48 11.10 19.03
C ASN A 314 -9.07 11.45 20.46
N GLU A 315 -9.91 11.16 21.45
CA GLU A 315 -9.64 11.46 22.86
C GLU A 315 -9.00 10.28 23.62
N PHE A 316 -8.69 9.18 22.91
CA PHE A 316 -8.20 7.94 23.55
C PHE A 316 -9.07 7.45 24.71
N CYS A 317 -10.37 7.79 24.69
CA CYS A 317 -11.34 7.34 25.67
C CYS A 317 -11.61 5.84 25.46
N GLY A 318 -11.73 5.10 26.57
CA GLY A 318 -12.14 3.70 26.53
C GLY A 318 -11.00 2.68 26.56
N LEU A 319 -9.95 2.88 27.37
CA LEU A 319 -8.90 1.88 27.57
C LEU A 319 -9.44 0.53 28.04
N GLY A 320 -10.53 0.49 28.82
CA GLY A 320 -11.24 -0.74 29.15
C GLY A 320 -11.83 -1.46 27.92
N GLY A 321 -12.19 -0.72 26.88
CA GLY A 321 -12.58 -1.30 25.58
C GLY A 321 -11.40 -1.95 24.86
N ILE A 322 -10.22 -1.33 24.91
CA ILE A 322 -8.98 -1.91 24.33
C ILE A 322 -8.60 -3.18 25.09
N GLU A 323 -8.61 -3.17 26.43
CA GLU A 323 -8.30 -4.34 27.24
C GLU A 323 -9.22 -5.51 26.91
N ARG A 324 -10.53 -5.26 26.87
CA ARG A 324 -11.52 -6.28 26.48
C ARG A 324 -11.27 -6.80 25.07
N TYR A 325 -11.05 -5.92 24.13
CA TYR A 325 -10.74 -6.28 22.73
C TYR A 325 -9.49 -7.18 22.64
N LEU A 326 -8.40 -6.84 23.33
CA LEU A 326 -7.17 -7.64 23.33
C LEU A 326 -7.42 -9.03 23.94
N ALA A 327 -8.14 -9.12 25.05
CA ALA A 327 -8.48 -10.39 25.68
C ALA A 327 -9.42 -11.26 24.81
N GLU A 328 -10.39 -10.65 24.13
CA GLU A 328 -11.29 -11.34 23.20
C GLU A 328 -10.53 -11.82 21.96
N HIS A 329 -9.65 -10.99 21.42
CA HIS A 329 -8.83 -11.33 20.24
C HIS A 329 -7.87 -12.50 20.53
N GLU A 330 -7.23 -12.50 21.70
CA GLU A 330 -6.36 -13.59 22.13
C GLU A 330 -7.13 -14.91 22.26
N ARG A 331 -8.35 -14.87 22.80
CA ARG A 331 -9.21 -16.03 22.97
C ARG A 331 -9.79 -16.55 21.66
N ALA A 332 -10.35 -15.66 20.83
CA ALA A 332 -11.08 -16.02 19.62
C ALA A 332 -10.16 -16.22 18.42
N ARG A 333 -8.99 -15.58 18.39
CA ARG A 333 -8.03 -15.58 17.26
C ARG A 333 -8.72 -15.37 15.91
N PRO A 334 -9.47 -14.28 15.73
CA PRO A 334 -10.25 -14.06 14.53
C PRO A 334 -9.35 -13.99 13.30
N ALA A 335 -9.82 -14.53 12.17
CA ALA A 335 -9.17 -14.31 10.89
C ALA A 335 -9.62 -12.97 10.29
N TRP A 336 -8.69 -12.24 9.69
CA TRP A 336 -9.04 -11.07 8.93
C TRP A 336 -9.83 -11.46 7.66
N SER A 337 -11.06 -10.93 7.53
CA SER A 337 -12.02 -11.35 6.50
C SER A 337 -11.50 -11.15 5.07
N LEU A 338 -10.72 -10.09 4.82
CA LEU A 338 -10.16 -9.80 3.50
C LEU A 338 -8.82 -10.49 3.21
N SER A 339 -8.29 -11.30 4.13
CA SER A 339 -6.98 -11.95 3.97
C SER A 339 -6.86 -12.74 2.67
N ARG A 340 -7.90 -13.49 2.29
CA ARG A 340 -7.94 -14.25 1.04
C ARG A 340 -7.99 -13.37 -0.21
N ALA A 341 -8.79 -12.29 -0.16
CA ALA A 341 -8.93 -11.36 -1.28
C ALA A 341 -7.66 -10.54 -1.54
N CYS A 342 -6.84 -10.35 -0.51
CA CYS A 342 -5.57 -9.63 -0.58
C CYS A 342 -4.37 -10.55 -0.84
N THR A 343 -4.56 -11.88 -1.00
CA THR A 343 -3.41 -12.73 -1.36
C THR A 343 -2.82 -12.29 -2.70
N PRO A 344 -1.48 -12.37 -2.87
CA PRO A 344 -0.82 -11.94 -4.10
C PRO A 344 -1.43 -12.58 -5.36
N GLY A 345 -1.72 -13.89 -5.31
CA GLY A 345 -2.33 -14.63 -6.43
C GLY A 345 -3.77 -14.18 -6.75
N ALA A 346 -4.61 -13.96 -5.72
CA ALA A 346 -5.98 -13.49 -5.92
C ALA A 346 -6.01 -12.08 -6.54
N VAL A 347 -5.13 -11.19 -6.07
CA VAL A 347 -5.00 -9.82 -6.61
C VAL A 347 -4.52 -9.88 -8.07
N ALA A 348 -3.47 -10.64 -8.37
CA ALA A 348 -2.95 -10.79 -9.73
C ALA A 348 -4.02 -11.33 -10.70
N ALA A 349 -4.80 -12.34 -10.28
CA ALA A 349 -5.89 -12.89 -11.09
C ALA A 349 -6.95 -11.82 -11.42
N ARG A 350 -7.29 -10.93 -10.47
CA ARG A 350 -8.23 -9.83 -10.71
C ARG A 350 -7.71 -8.83 -11.74
N TYR A 351 -6.42 -8.49 -11.73
CA TYR A 351 -5.82 -7.63 -12.78
C TYR A 351 -5.93 -8.26 -14.17
N CYS A 352 -5.74 -9.56 -14.29
CA CYS A 352 -5.85 -10.26 -15.57
C CYS A 352 -7.30 -10.37 -16.05
N THR A 353 -8.29 -10.47 -15.15
CA THR A 353 -9.71 -10.50 -15.54
C THR A 353 -10.24 -9.18 -16.06
N LEU A 354 -9.66 -8.03 -15.64
CA LEU A 354 -10.07 -6.71 -16.15
C LEU A 354 -10.07 -6.63 -17.67
N LYS A 355 -9.14 -7.30 -18.35
CA LYS A 355 -8.94 -7.19 -19.80
C LYS A 355 -9.51 -8.39 -20.59
N ARG A 356 -9.87 -9.49 -19.93
CA ARG A 356 -10.42 -10.70 -20.61
C ARG A 356 -11.92 -10.64 -20.83
N GLY A 357 -12.65 -9.88 -20.03
CA GLY A 357 -14.11 -9.80 -20.07
C GLY A 357 -14.61 -8.39 -20.29
N GLY A 358 -15.26 -8.13 -21.43
CA GLY A 358 -16.07 -6.95 -21.66
C GLY A 358 -17.36 -6.86 -20.82
N ALA A 359 -17.43 -7.50 -19.65
CA ALA A 359 -18.58 -7.45 -18.76
C ALA A 359 -18.35 -6.43 -17.65
N SER A 360 -19.33 -5.59 -17.45
CA SER A 360 -19.44 -4.56 -16.41
C SER A 360 -18.89 -5.02 -15.06
N LEU A 361 -17.79 -4.41 -14.62
CA LEU A 361 -17.12 -4.66 -13.36
C LEU A 361 -17.90 -4.18 -12.11
N ALA A 362 -19.14 -3.73 -12.29
CA ALA A 362 -19.98 -3.18 -11.23
C ALA A 362 -20.39 -4.19 -10.13
N GLN A 363 -20.05 -5.48 -10.24
CA GLN A 363 -20.56 -6.53 -9.34
C GLN A 363 -19.52 -7.47 -8.72
N ALA A 364 -18.23 -7.15 -8.75
CA ALA A 364 -17.26 -7.89 -7.94
C ALA A 364 -17.20 -7.30 -6.52
N THR A 365 -18.29 -7.39 -5.79
CA THR A 365 -18.30 -7.23 -4.33
C THR A 365 -17.63 -8.47 -3.70
N PRO A 366 -16.74 -8.32 -2.68
CA PRO A 366 -16.23 -9.44 -1.91
C PRO A 366 -17.32 -10.13 -1.10
#